data_e48a00e8cc7c2258635e22b5f205a331
#
_entry.id   e48a00e8cc7c2258635e22b5f205a331
#
_cell.length_a   1.000
_cell.length_b   1.000
_cell.length_c   1.000
_cell.angle_alpha   90.00
_cell.angle_beta   90.00
_cell.angle_gamma   90.00
#
_symmetry.space_group_name_H-M   'P 1'
#
loop_
_entity.id
_entity.type
_entity.pdbx_description
1 polymer ?
#
loop_
_entity_poly.entity_id
_entity_poly.type
_entity_poly.pdbx_seq_one_letter_code
_entity_poly.pdbx_strand_id
1 'polypeptide(L)'
;MTDGLTPEPEAVPAPEPAPEPELTPELTRAPEPELTPKPEHGAAPMPRTVGRLIADALRTAGVRYAFTVPGESFLGLLDALGDAGIRVVATRHEGAAAFMAEAHGQLTGRPAACLATRAVGSANLAIGIHPALQESTPMFALVGQVDRAHRGHEAFQEIDQVATIGGLAKWAVEPADAAAVAPAMGEAIRQALSGRPGPVLISLAEDLLDEPAPEDAHVDGGRPGPARPTEDDIRAVIELLASGRRPVILAGGGVLRARTSTELLRFAELLQVPIIAAWRRADVVSNDHPLYLGMAGLGAAATVRERLLTADAMLVIGCRLNEPTSADDTIPAPSTRWVHVDLHPQRPAGLPGPQRAIAADARAFLRAANERLVGKAVLDAGLVHSRQEHNAIDRAAWEIATVVDADADAWTGPGVHPGRVITTLRRVLPDDAILTTDAGNFAGWAGRGFRFRKPGTFLGPTSGSMGYGLPAAIAASLVHRDRPVVALVGDGGMAMSMAEIETAVREQARVIVLVFDNERFGTIRMWQERRGTGQGVATELGVVDFAAIGKALGARGVRVERDAELEPALRQALAEERSTVIHLALDRRWVSVDQVSVDEVAVG
;
A
#
# COMPACT_ATOMS: atom_id res chain seq x y z
N MET A 1 -20.05 -42.75 70.54
CA MET A 1 -21.06 -43.53 69.76
C MET A 1 -21.21 -42.75 68.50
N THR A 2 -20.69 -43.21 67.59
CA THR A 2 -20.53 -44.04 66.43
C THR A 2 -20.31 -43.17 65.21
N ASP A 3 -19.15 -43.41 64.65
CA ASP A 3 -18.64 -43.01 63.36
C ASP A 3 -19.63 -43.23 62.21
N GLY A 4 -19.60 -42.33 61.28
CA GLY A 4 -20.19 -42.45 59.94
C GLY A 4 -19.27 -41.87 58.87
N LEU A 5 -18.24 -42.64 58.54
CA LEU A 5 -17.36 -42.38 57.37
C LEU A 5 -18.17 -42.71 56.11
N THR A 6 -18.38 -41.73 55.27
CA THR A 6 -18.78 -41.91 53.86
C THR A 6 -17.56 -42.24 53.00
N PRO A 7 -17.62 -43.27 52.14
CA PRO A 7 -16.50 -43.63 51.28
C PRO A 7 -16.34 -42.60 50.14
N GLU A 8 -15.08 -42.28 49.85
CA GLU A 8 -14.67 -41.51 48.65
C GLU A 8 -15.07 -42.29 47.37
N PRO A 9 -15.50 -41.62 46.33
CA PRO A 9 -15.74 -42.26 45.04
C PRO A 9 -14.43 -42.65 44.36
N GLU A 10 -14.32 -43.90 43.94
CA GLU A 10 -13.22 -44.42 43.11
C GLU A 10 -13.04 -43.59 41.85
N ALA A 11 -11.80 -43.20 41.57
CA ALA A 11 -11.40 -42.53 40.35
C ALA A 11 -11.59 -43.45 39.14
N VAL A 12 -12.48 -43.06 38.23
CA VAL A 12 -12.63 -43.69 36.92
C VAL A 12 -11.37 -43.38 36.09
N PRO A 13 -10.68 -44.39 35.55
CA PRO A 13 -9.50 -44.13 34.70
C PRO A 13 -9.94 -43.38 33.44
N ALA A 14 -9.12 -42.39 33.06
CA ALA A 14 -9.30 -41.63 31.83
C ALA A 14 -9.22 -42.56 30.61
N PRO A 15 -10.08 -42.37 29.60
CA PRO A 15 -10.02 -43.17 28.39
C PRO A 15 -8.70 -42.91 27.65
N GLU A 16 -8.08 -43.97 27.13
CA GLU A 16 -6.90 -43.92 26.27
C GLU A 16 -7.18 -42.99 25.07
N PRO A 17 -6.20 -42.19 24.65
CA PRO A 17 -6.35 -41.34 23.45
C PRO A 17 -6.56 -42.25 22.23
N ALA A 18 -7.58 -41.93 21.43
CA ALA A 18 -7.81 -42.56 20.15
C ALA A 18 -6.58 -42.38 19.22
N PRO A 19 -6.23 -43.40 18.43
CA PRO A 19 -5.12 -43.27 17.48
C PRO A 19 -5.41 -42.15 16.50
N GLU A 20 -4.40 -41.30 16.28
CA GLU A 20 -4.42 -40.23 15.28
C GLU A 20 -4.72 -40.83 13.90
N PRO A 21 -5.65 -40.27 13.12
CA PRO A 21 -5.87 -40.76 11.77
C PRO A 21 -4.60 -40.48 10.92
N GLU A 22 -4.06 -41.53 10.32
CA GLU A 22 -3.04 -41.42 9.29
C GLU A 22 -3.59 -40.58 8.13
N LEU A 23 -3.15 -39.32 8.06
CA LEU A 23 -3.38 -38.44 6.92
C LEU A 23 -2.30 -38.73 5.87
N THR A 24 -2.53 -39.72 5.04
CA THR A 24 -2.01 -39.72 3.68
C THR A 24 -3.15 -40.04 2.72
N PRO A 25 -3.50 -39.06 1.86
CA PRO A 25 -3.42 -39.38 0.44
C PRO A 25 -2.39 -38.47 -0.23
N GLU A 26 -1.39 -39.08 -0.86
CA GLU A 26 -0.73 -38.50 -2.01
C GLU A 26 -1.82 -37.95 -2.94
N LEU A 27 -1.92 -36.62 -3.01
CA LEU A 27 -2.60 -35.95 -4.11
C LEU A 27 -1.78 -36.29 -5.37
N THR A 28 -2.07 -37.44 -5.96
CA THR A 28 -1.74 -37.74 -7.33
C THR A 28 -2.23 -36.56 -8.15
N ARG A 29 -1.28 -35.79 -8.66
CA ARG A 29 -1.48 -34.73 -9.65
C ARG A 29 -2.46 -35.25 -10.68
N ALA A 30 -3.69 -34.73 -10.72
CA ALA A 30 -4.60 -34.99 -11.81
C ALA A 30 -3.86 -34.64 -13.11
N PRO A 31 -3.90 -35.48 -14.14
CA PRO A 31 -3.29 -35.12 -15.41
C PRO A 31 -3.89 -33.78 -15.85
N GLU A 32 -3.02 -32.85 -16.25
CA GLU A 32 -3.45 -31.63 -16.91
C GLU A 32 -4.45 -32.02 -17.99
N PRO A 33 -5.67 -31.42 -18.05
CA PRO A 33 -6.57 -31.72 -19.14
C PRO A 33 -5.81 -31.40 -20.44
N GLU A 34 -5.52 -32.41 -21.25
CA GLU A 34 -5.13 -32.20 -22.63
C GLU A 34 -6.18 -31.27 -23.24
N LEU A 35 -5.76 -30.05 -23.58
CA LEU A 35 -6.55 -29.15 -24.40
C LEU A 35 -6.79 -29.87 -25.72
N THR A 36 -7.89 -30.61 -25.82
CA THR A 36 -8.36 -31.08 -27.11
C THR A 36 -8.48 -29.89 -28.03
N PRO A 37 -7.83 -29.90 -29.20
CA PRO A 37 -7.96 -28.81 -30.16
C PRO A 37 -9.46 -28.62 -30.43
N LYS A 38 -9.96 -27.39 -30.21
CA LYS A 38 -11.33 -27.02 -30.60
C LYS A 38 -11.50 -27.41 -32.07
N PRO A 39 -12.62 -28.08 -32.44
CA PRO A 39 -12.84 -28.41 -33.85
C PRO A 39 -12.81 -27.12 -34.66
N GLU A 40 -12.01 -27.06 -35.69
CA GLU A 40 -12.03 -26.03 -36.72
C GLU A 40 -13.38 -26.14 -37.47
N HIS A 41 -14.40 -25.51 -36.92
CA HIS A 41 -15.59 -25.22 -37.70
C HIS A 41 -15.32 -23.89 -38.38
N GLY A 42 -15.42 -23.90 -39.74
CA GLY A 42 -15.43 -22.71 -40.57
C GLY A 42 -16.64 -21.83 -40.30
N ALA A 43 -16.83 -21.39 -39.06
CA ALA A 43 -17.78 -20.37 -38.67
C ALA A 43 -17.17 -19.02 -39.08
N ALA A 44 -17.95 -18.16 -39.69
CA ALA A 44 -17.60 -16.76 -39.88
C ALA A 44 -17.09 -16.20 -38.54
N PRO A 45 -16.02 -15.37 -38.52
CA PRO A 45 -15.50 -14.83 -37.30
C PRO A 45 -16.64 -14.19 -36.51
N MET A 46 -16.86 -14.66 -35.28
CA MET A 46 -17.86 -14.09 -34.38
C MET A 46 -17.59 -12.58 -34.25
N PRO A 47 -18.65 -11.74 -34.37
CA PRO A 47 -18.47 -10.31 -34.21
C PRO A 47 -17.82 -10.03 -32.85
N ARG A 48 -16.91 -9.07 -32.81
CA ARG A 48 -16.25 -8.61 -31.57
C ARG A 48 -17.30 -8.11 -30.58
N THR A 49 -17.37 -8.68 -29.38
CA THR A 49 -18.31 -8.21 -28.35
C THR A 49 -17.81 -6.94 -27.67
N VAL A 50 -18.71 -6.23 -26.99
CA VAL A 50 -18.38 -5.08 -26.14
C VAL A 50 -17.41 -5.50 -25.02
N GLY A 51 -17.60 -6.66 -24.37
CA GLY A 51 -16.68 -7.20 -23.38
C GLY A 51 -15.26 -7.36 -23.96
N ARG A 52 -15.15 -7.86 -25.20
CA ARG A 52 -13.85 -7.97 -25.90
C ARG A 52 -13.24 -6.60 -26.23
N LEU A 53 -14.05 -5.63 -26.67
CA LEU A 53 -13.59 -4.25 -26.90
C LEU A 53 -12.98 -3.64 -25.63
N ILE A 54 -13.63 -3.81 -24.48
CA ILE A 54 -13.16 -3.32 -23.18
C ILE A 54 -11.85 -4.02 -22.79
N ALA A 55 -11.77 -5.35 -22.89
CA ALA A 55 -10.58 -6.10 -22.55
C ALA A 55 -9.36 -5.69 -23.40
N ASP A 56 -9.53 -5.51 -24.70
CA ASP A 56 -8.48 -5.03 -25.61
C ASP A 56 -8.02 -3.61 -25.25
N ALA A 57 -8.96 -2.72 -24.89
CA ALA A 57 -8.66 -1.36 -24.45
C ALA A 57 -7.84 -1.34 -23.15
N LEU A 58 -8.23 -2.16 -22.18
CA LEU A 58 -7.47 -2.34 -20.92
C LEU A 58 -6.08 -2.87 -21.19
N ARG A 59 -5.94 -3.88 -22.06
CA ARG A 59 -4.64 -4.43 -22.45
C ARG A 59 -3.74 -3.38 -23.10
N THR A 60 -4.30 -2.56 -23.99
CA THR A 60 -3.61 -1.45 -24.65
C THR A 60 -3.22 -0.35 -23.65
N ALA A 61 -4.05 -0.08 -22.65
CA ALA A 61 -3.75 0.84 -21.56
C ALA A 61 -2.61 0.37 -20.65
N GLY A 62 -2.21 -0.89 -20.75
CA GLY A 62 -1.10 -1.48 -20.00
C GLY A 62 -1.52 -2.39 -18.87
N VAL A 63 -2.82 -2.69 -18.71
CA VAL A 63 -3.32 -3.66 -17.74
C VAL A 63 -2.77 -5.06 -18.06
N ARG A 64 -2.26 -5.72 -17.04
CA ARG A 64 -1.73 -7.09 -17.11
C ARG A 64 -2.37 -8.02 -16.08
N TYR A 65 -2.96 -7.43 -15.06
CA TYR A 65 -3.64 -8.14 -13.98
C TYR A 65 -5.03 -7.56 -13.78
N ALA A 66 -6.00 -8.44 -13.55
CA ALA A 66 -7.33 -8.13 -13.08
C ALA A 66 -7.61 -8.94 -11.81
N PHE A 67 -8.06 -8.31 -10.76
CA PHE A 67 -8.36 -8.93 -9.47
C PHE A 67 -9.87 -8.87 -9.23
N THR A 68 -10.48 -9.97 -8.77
CA THR A 68 -11.94 -10.03 -8.67
C THR A 68 -12.44 -11.09 -7.71
N VAL A 69 -13.60 -10.86 -7.11
CA VAL A 69 -14.53 -11.92 -6.76
C VAL A 69 -15.44 -12.10 -7.97
N PRO A 70 -15.43 -13.27 -8.66
CA PRO A 70 -16.25 -13.47 -9.86
C PRO A 70 -17.74 -13.27 -9.59
N GLY A 71 -18.45 -12.69 -10.55
CA GLY A 71 -19.89 -12.48 -10.48
C GLY A 71 -20.55 -12.57 -11.85
N GLU A 72 -21.85 -12.93 -11.87
CA GLU A 72 -22.59 -13.15 -13.09
C GLU A 72 -22.77 -11.90 -13.95
N SER A 73 -22.79 -10.71 -13.34
CA SER A 73 -23.06 -9.46 -14.03
C SER A 73 -21.94 -8.97 -14.96
N PHE A 74 -20.84 -9.72 -15.09
CA PHE A 74 -19.74 -9.37 -15.99
C PHE A 74 -19.04 -10.59 -16.62
N LEU A 75 -19.77 -11.69 -16.85
CA LEU A 75 -19.20 -12.91 -17.43
C LEU A 75 -18.60 -12.67 -18.81
N GLY A 76 -19.29 -11.94 -19.68
CA GLY A 76 -18.79 -11.63 -21.03
C GLY A 76 -17.47 -10.83 -21.01
N LEU A 77 -17.24 -10.00 -19.97
CA LEU A 77 -15.97 -9.32 -19.79
C LEU A 77 -14.92 -10.27 -19.18
N LEU A 78 -15.30 -11.12 -18.23
CA LEU A 78 -14.37 -12.03 -17.54
C LEU A 78 -13.68 -12.98 -18.52
N ASP A 79 -14.45 -13.57 -19.42
CA ASP A 79 -13.93 -14.44 -20.48
C ASP A 79 -13.01 -13.66 -21.43
N ALA A 80 -13.42 -12.46 -21.83
CA ALA A 80 -12.65 -11.61 -22.73
C ALA A 80 -11.30 -11.16 -22.15
N LEU A 81 -11.18 -10.97 -20.82
CA LEU A 81 -9.92 -10.59 -20.16
C LEU A 81 -8.85 -11.68 -20.34
N GLY A 82 -9.20 -12.95 -20.14
CA GLY A 82 -8.29 -14.08 -20.37
C GLY A 82 -7.81 -14.14 -21.82
N ASP A 83 -8.73 -14.02 -22.75
CA ASP A 83 -8.43 -14.04 -24.20
C ASP A 83 -7.57 -12.83 -24.63
N ALA A 84 -7.68 -11.69 -23.97
CA ALA A 84 -6.81 -10.52 -24.19
C ALA A 84 -5.42 -10.68 -23.54
N GLY A 85 -5.14 -11.79 -22.85
CA GLY A 85 -3.89 -12.02 -22.14
C GLY A 85 -3.71 -11.16 -20.89
N ILE A 86 -4.81 -10.84 -20.23
CA ILE A 86 -4.84 -10.22 -18.88
C ILE A 86 -5.02 -11.36 -17.88
N ARG A 87 -4.06 -11.50 -16.95
CA ARG A 87 -4.17 -12.52 -15.89
C ARG A 87 -5.25 -12.14 -14.89
N VAL A 88 -6.28 -12.96 -14.79
CA VAL A 88 -7.33 -12.81 -13.79
C VAL A 88 -6.95 -13.57 -12.53
N VAL A 89 -7.03 -12.90 -11.38
CA VAL A 89 -6.76 -13.45 -10.05
C VAL A 89 -8.04 -13.35 -9.23
N ALA A 90 -8.62 -14.49 -8.90
CA ALA A 90 -9.76 -14.54 -8.00
C ALA A 90 -9.30 -14.26 -6.56
N THR A 91 -10.02 -13.39 -5.84
CA THR A 91 -9.81 -13.07 -4.43
C THR A 91 -10.96 -13.62 -3.58
N ARG A 92 -10.82 -13.52 -2.27
CA ARG A 92 -11.87 -13.92 -1.32
C ARG A 92 -12.79 -12.76 -0.91
N HIS A 93 -12.34 -11.53 -1.20
CA HIS A 93 -13.09 -10.32 -0.91
C HIS A 93 -12.75 -9.24 -1.94
N GLU A 94 -13.73 -8.46 -2.40
CA GLU A 94 -13.55 -7.42 -3.43
C GLU A 94 -12.65 -6.28 -2.93
N GLY A 95 -12.68 -5.97 -1.64
CA GLY A 95 -11.76 -5.00 -1.04
C GLY A 95 -10.30 -5.41 -1.21
N ALA A 96 -10.00 -6.71 -1.07
CA ALA A 96 -8.67 -7.25 -1.34
C ALA A 96 -8.31 -7.15 -2.83
N ALA A 97 -9.27 -7.40 -3.73
CA ALA A 97 -9.07 -7.22 -5.17
C ALA A 97 -8.65 -5.78 -5.50
N ALA A 98 -9.33 -4.79 -4.93
CA ALA A 98 -9.00 -3.39 -5.14
C ALA A 98 -7.67 -2.99 -4.49
N PHE A 99 -7.33 -3.51 -3.31
CA PHE A 99 -6.02 -3.32 -2.67
C PHE A 99 -4.88 -3.93 -3.50
N MET A 100 -5.07 -5.13 -4.08
CA MET A 100 -4.10 -5.73 -4.98
C MET A 100 -3.88 -4.90 -6.25
N ALA A 101 -4.97 -4.39 -6.85
CA ALA A 101 -4.89 -3.53 -8.04
C ALA A 101 -4.18 -2.21 -7.73
N GLU A 102 -4.44 -1.61 -6.58
CA GLU A 102 -3.78 -0.40 -6.11
C GLU A 102 -2.29 -0.64 -5.87
N ALA A 103 -1.91 -1.67 -5.11
CA ALA A 103 -0.52 -2.01 -4.82
C ALA A 103 0.29 -2.32 -6.10
N HIS A 104 -0.33 -3.02 -7.07
CA HIS A 104 0.25 -3.22 -8.39
C HIS A 104 0.58 -1.88 -9.07
N GLY A 105 -0.35 -0.93 -9.02
CA GLY A 105 -0.17 0.40 -9.60
C GLY A 105 0.95 1.20 -8.93
N GLN A 106 1.05 1.17 -7.60
CA GLN A 106 2.16 1.81 -6.86
C GLN A 106 3.52 1.24 -7.27
N LEU A 107 3.66 -0.08 -7.30
CA LEU A 107 4.91 -0.77 -7.61
C LEU A 107 5.38 -0.55 -9.05
N THR A 108 4.44 -0.64 -9.98
CA THR A 108 4.78 -0.72 -11.41
C THR A 108 4.63 0.62 -12.14
N GLY A 109 3.83 1.54 -11.61
CA GLY A 109 3.36 2.73 -12.31
C GLY A 109 2.39 2.41 -13.46
N ARG A 110 1.95 1.15 -13.59
CA ARG A 110 1.01 0.67 -14.61
C ARG A 110 -0.34 0.37 -13.97
N PRO A 111 -1.46 0.60 -14.65
CA PRO A 111 -2.76 0.27 -14.11
C PRO A 111 -2.96 -1.24 -13.98
N ALA A 112 -3.77 -1.63 -12.99
CA ALA A 112 -4.44 -2.92 -12.94
C ALA A 112 -5.96 -2.70 -12.94
N ALA A 113 -6.72 -3.77 -13.21
CA ALA A 113 -8.15 -3.75 -13.08
C ALA A 113 -8.58 -4.45 -11.78
N CYS A 114 -9.69 -4.01 -11.19
CA CYS A 114 -10.44 -4.76 -10.21
C CYS A 114 -11.91 -4.80 -10.62
N LEU A 115 -12.56 -5.95 -10.40
CA LEU A 115 -13.94 -6.15 -10.83
C LEU A 115 -14.81 -6.59 -9.65
N ALA A 116 -16.08 -6.22 -9.69
CA ALA A 116 -17.07 -6.61 -8.70
C ALA A 116 -18.48 -6.64 -9.29
N THR A 117 -19.37 -7.43 -8.66
CA THR A 117 -20.76 -7.54 -9.11
C THR A 117 -21.65 -6.53 -8.39
N ARG A 118 -22.43 -5.78 -9.14
CA ARG A 118 -23.57 -4.95 -8.73
C ARG A 118 -23.34 -4.17 -7.42
N ALA A 119 -24.39 -3.92 -6.63
CA ALA A 119 -24.32 -3.15 -5.38
C ALA A 119 -23.40 -3.76 -4.33
N VAL A 120 -23.56 -5.04 -4.05
CA VAL A 120 -22.88 -5.72 -2.92
C VAL A 120 -21.36 -5.81 -3.13
N GLY A 121 -20.96 -6.21 -4.34
CA GLY A 121 -19.53 -6.28 -4.69
C GLY A 121 -18.90 -4.88 -4.82
N SER A 122 -19.62 -3.92 -5.39
CA SER A 122 -19.11 -2.55 -5.52
C SER A 122 -18.95 -1.85 -4.17
N ALA A 123 -19.85 -2.10 -3.22
CA ALA A 123 -19.72 -1.59 -1.86
C ALA A 123 -18.45 -2.14 -1.16
N ASN A 124 -18.16 -3.42 -1.32
CA ASN A 124 -16.92 -4.03 -0.81
C ASN A 124 -15.67 -3.48 -1.53
N LEU A 125 -15.76 -3.29 -2.86
CA LEU A 125 -14.65 -2.77 -3.67
C LEU A 125 -14.27 -1.33 -3.29
N ALA A 126 -15.23 -0.55 -2.82
CA ALA A 126 -15.11 0.88 -2.50
C ALA A 126 -13.94 1.18 -1.56
N ILE A 127 -13.65 0.29 -0.59
CA ILE A 127 -12.56 0.48 0.36
C ILE A 127 -11.18 0.57 -0.32
N GLY A 128 -10.99 -0.03 -1.49
CA GLY A 128 -9.72 0.02 -2.22
C GLY A 128 -9.68 1.12 -3.29
N ILE A 129 -10.83 1.61 -3.76
CA ILE A 129 -10.89 2.74 -4.70
C ILE A 129 -10.40 4.03 -4.02
N HIS A 130 -10.82 4.27 -2.78
CA HIS A 130 -10.40 5.45 -2.01
C HIS A 130 -8.88 5.54 -1.81
N PRO A 131 -8.15 4.49 -1.34
CA PRO A 131 -6.70 4.54 -1.28
C PRO A 131 -6.06 4.81 -2.64
N ALA A 132 -6.54 4.20 -3.71
CA ALA A 132 -5.99 4.44 -5.05
C ALA A 132 -6.07 5.93 -5.45
N LEU A 133 -7.16 6.63 -5.09
CA LEU A 133 -7.28 8.08 -5.28
C LEU A 133 -6.29 8.84 -4.38
N GLN A 134 -6.16 8.45 -3.12
CA GLN A 134 -5.24 9.08 -2.18
C GLN A 134 -3.79 8.89 -2.60
N GLU A 135 -3.42 7.71 -3.10
CA GLU A 135 -2.07 7.37 -3.56
C GLU A 135 -1.74 7.90 -4.96
N SER A 136 -2.73 8.43 -5.67
CA SER A 136 -2.58 8.82 -7.08
C SER A 136 -2.18 7.63 -7.96
N THR A 137 -2.79 6.47 -7.68
CA THR A 137 -2.48 5.21 -8.36
C THR A 137 -3.47 4.97 -9.49
N PRO A 138 -3.01 4.71 -10.72
CA PRO A 138 -3.89 4.40 -11.83
C PRO A 138 -4.55 3.02 -11.63
N MET A 139 -5.87 2.95 -11.70
CA MET A 139 -6.65 1.74 -11.51
C MET A 139 -7.96 1.80 -12.29
N PHE A 140 -8.41 0.68 -12.84
CA PHE A 140 -9.73 0.52 -13.46
C PHE A 140 -10.61 -0.31 -12.54
N ALA A 141 -11.61 0.30 -11.92
CA ALA A 141 -12.66 -0.38 -11.16
C ALA A 141 -13.85 -0.61 -12.11
N LEU A 142 -14.07 -1.87 -12.48
CA LEU A 142 -15.11 -2.29 -13.42
C LEU A 142 -16.20 -2.99 -12.63
N VAL A 143 -17.39 -2.45 -12.63
CA VAL A 143 -18.49 -2.96 -11.83
C VAL A 143 -19.64 -3.38 -12.72
N GLY A 144 -20.00 -4.67 -12.64
CA GLY A 144 -21.19 -5.16 -13.34
C GLY A 144 -22.46 -4.52 -12.79
N GLN A 145 -23.40 -4.22 -13.65
CA GLN A 145 -24.69 -3.63 -13.35
C GLN A 145 -25.80 -4.57 -13.82
N VAL A 146 -26.99 -4.37 -13.34
CA VAL A 146 -28.18 -5.11 -13.83
C VAL A 146 -28.43 -4.82 -15.31
N ASP A 147 -29.11 -5.74 -15.97
CA ASP A 147 -29.61 -5.59 -17.33
C ASP A 147 -30.37 -4.27 -17.49
N ARG A 148 -30.13 -3.54 -18.59
CA ARG A 148 -30.73 -2.22 -18.86
C ARG A 148 -32.26 -2.26 -18.87
N ALA A 149 -32.85 -3.39 -19.30
CA ALA A 149 -34.32 -3.55 -19.31
C ALA A 149 -34.90 -3.60 -17.89
N HIS A 150 -34.12 -3.91 -16.89
CA HIS A 150 -34.54 -4.02 -15.49
C HIS A 150 -34.21 -2.79 -14.63
N ARG A 151 -33.51 -1.79 -15.21
CA ARG A 151 -33.14 -0.55 -14.49
C ARG A 151 -34.40 0.21 -14.02
N GLY A 152 -34.36 0.61 -12.72
CA GLY A 152 -35.46 1.34 -12.09
C GLY A 152 -36.66 0.49 -11.67
N HIS A 153 -36.54 -0.84 -11.73
CA HIS A 153 -37.59 -1.80 -11.35
C HIS A 153 -37.28 -2.53 -10.04
N GLU A 154 -36.43 -1.96 -9.17
CA GLU A 154 -35.91 -2.64 -7.96
C GLU A 154 -35.25 -3.99 -8.30
N ALA A 155 -34.46 -4.01 -9.38
CA ALA A 155 -33.77 -5.21 -9.83
C ALA A 155 -32.80 -5.72 -8.76
N PHE A 156 -32.49 -7.01 -8.80
CA PHE A 156 -31.63 -7.65 -7.81
C PHE A 156 -30.27 -6.99 -7.70
N GLN A 157 -29.98 -6.39 -6.54
CA GLN A 157 -28.72 -5.67 -6.24
C GLN A 157 -28.50 -4.41 -7.10
N GLU A 158 -29.55 -3.78 -7.59
CA GLU A 158 -29.45 -2.53 -8.34
C GLU A 158 -29.11 -1.35 -7.43
N ILE A 159 -28.17 -0.52 -7.84
CA ILE A 159 -27.93 0.84 -7.32
C ILE A 159 -27.43 1.75 -8.45
N ASP A 160 -27.49 3.05 -8.25
CA ASP A 160 -26.72 4.00 -9.05
C ASP A 160 -25.28 4.01 -8.55
N GLN A 161 -24.40 3.25 -9.24
CA GLN A 161 -23.00 3.08 -8.82
C GLN A 161 -22.18 4.34 -9.04
N VAL A 162 -22.50 5.12 -10.08
CA VAL A 162 -21.81 6.38 -10.36
C VAL A 162 -22.12 7.40 -9.27
N ALA A 163 -23.37 7.54 -8.86
CA ALA A 163 -23.76 8.46 -7.80
C ALA A 163 -23.28 8.01 -6.41
N THR A 164 -23.28 6.69 -6.11
CA THR A 164 -22.96 6.18 -4.77
C THR A 164 -21.46 6.00 -4.52
N ILE A 165 -20.73 5.44 -5.46
CA ILE A 165 -19.32 5.03 -5.29
C ILE A 165 -18.38 5.87 -6.17
N GLY A 166 -18.88 6.43 -7.25
CA GLY A 166 -18.07 7.22 -8.19
C GLY A 166 -17.32 8.40 -7.57
N GLY A 167 -17.85 8.97 -6.46
CA GLY A 167 -17.16 10.02 -5.71
C GLY A 167 -15.86 9.60 -5.03
N LEU A 168 -15.58 8.29 -4.89
CA LEU A 168 -14.33 7.74 -4.39
C LEU A 168 -13.27 7.61 -5.49
N ALA A 169 -13.67 7.67 -6.76
CA ALA A 169 -12.79 7.61 -7.91
C ALA A 169 -12.45 9.00 -8.42
N LYS A 170 -11.46 9.10 -9.28
CA LYS A 170 -11.11 10.33 -9.99
C LYS A 170 -12.16 10.68 -11.05
N TRP A 171 -12.79 9.68 -11.62
CA TRP A 171 -13.81 9.78 -12.65
C TRP A 171 -14.67 8.51 -12.68
N ALA A 172 -15.95 8.65 -13.03
CA ALA A 172 -16.89 7.56 -13.07
C ALA A 172 -17.86 7.70 -14.24
N VAL A 173 -18.29 6.57 -14.84
CA VAL A 173 -19.25 6.53 -15.94
C VAL A 173 -20.02 5.21 -15.95
N GLU A 174 -21.25 5.27 -16.49
CA GLU A 174 -22.05 4.12 -16.93
C GLU A 174 -22.42 4.36 -18.40
N PRO A 175 -21.79 3.66 -19.38
CA PRO A 175 -22.15 3.77 -20.79
C PRO A 175 -23.58 3.28 -21.06
N ALA A 176 -24.36 4.04 -21.79
CA ALA A 176 -25.78 3.73 -22.04
C ALA A 176 -26.01 2.61 -23.08
N ASP A 177 -25.10 2.46 -24.04
CA ASP A 177 -25.18 1.52 -25.15
C ASP A 177 -23.81 1.16 -25.70
N ALA A 178 -23.74 0.22 -26.65
CA ALA A 178 -22.48 -0.26 -27.24
C ALA A 178 -21.68 0.85 -27.95
N ALA A 179 -22.38 1.85 -28.54
CA ALA A 179 -21.70 2.96 -29.21
C ALA A 179 -21.00 3.91 -28.22
N ALA A 180 -21.54 4.04 -27.01
CA ALA A 180 -20.97 4.86 -25.95
C ALA A 180 -19.73 4.24 -25.28
N VAL A 181 -19.48 2.92 -25.43
CA VAL A 181 -18.39 2.22 -24.72
C VAL A 181 -17.01 2.67 -25.19
N ALA A 182 -16.77 2.76 -26.49
CA ALA A 182 -15.45 3.13 -27.01
C ALA A 182 -15.01 4.55 -26.56
N PRO A 183 -15.83 5.60 -26.67
CA PRO A 183 -15.49 6.92 -26.14
C PRO A 183 -15.36 6.93 -24.62
N ALA A 184 -16.20 6.20 -23.87
CA ALA A 184 -16.11 6.10 -22.42
C ALA A 184 -14.79 5.45 -21.98
N MET A 185 -14.37 4.36 -22.62
CA MET A 185 -13.07 3.71 -22.35
C MET A 185 -11.89 4.61 -22.70
N GLY A 186 -11.95 5.38 -23.79
CA GLY A 186 -10.95 6.37 -24.15
C GLY A 186 -10.80 7.44 -23.07
N GLU A 187 -11.91 7.98 -22.57
CA GLU A 187 -11.90 8.95 -21.47
C GLU A 187 -11.40 8.31 -20.16
N ALA A 188 -11.85 7.10 -19.83
CA ALA A 188 -11.38 6.37 -18.65
C ALA A 188 -9.85 6.21 -18.66
N ILE A 189 -9.26 5.84 -19.81
CA ILE A 189 -7.81 5.71 -19.97
C ILE A 189 -7.11 7.06 -19.76
N ARG A 190 -7.63 8.14 -20.35
CA ARG A 190 -7.09 9.49 -20.14
C ARG A 190 -7.16 9.91 -18.69
N GLN A 191 -8.30 9.71 -18.02
CA GLN A 191 -8.47 10.06 -16.60
C GLN A 191 -7.58 9.24 -15.68
N ALA A 192 -7.46 7.93 -15.90
CA ALA A 192 -6.64 7.08 -15.06
C ALA A 192 -5.15 7.41 -15.15
N LEU A 193 -4.66 7.82 -16.35
CA LEU A 193 -3.24 7.80 -16.68
C LEU A 193 -2.62 9.18 -16.94
N SER A 194 -3.43 10.24 -17.08
CA SER A 194 -2.94 11.60 -17.41
C SER A 194 -3.05 12.55 -16.23
N GLY A 195 -2.23 13.58 -16.24
CA GLY A 195 -2.10 14.51 -15.12
C GLY A 195 -1.71 13.74 -13.85
N ARG A 196 -2.38 14.03 -12.73
CA ARG A 196 -2.27 13.21 -11.53
C ARG A 196 -3.06 11.92 -11.75
N PRO A 197 -2.41 10.74 -11.86
CA PRO A 197 -3.11 9.47 -12.05
C PRO A 197 -4.09 9.15 -10.91
N GLY A 198 -5.05 8.28 -11.18
CA GLY A 198 -6.04 7.88 -10.17
C GLY A 198 -6.95 6.76 -10.65
N PRO A 199 -7.80 6.23 -9.76
CA PRO A 199 -8.78 5.22 -10.10
C PRO A 199 -9.91 5.81 -10.95
N VAL A 200 -10.43 5.00 -11.86
CA VAL A 200 -11.68 5.28 -12.61
C VAL A 200 -12.67 4.17 -12.34
N LEU A 201 -13.94 4.51 -12.22
CA LEU A 201 -15.05 3.57 -12.03
C LEU A 201 -15.87 3.51 -13.30
N ILE A 202 -16.12 2.30 -13.80
CA ILE A 202 -16.93 2.05 -14.98
C ILE A 202 -18.00 1.04 -14.60
N SER A 203 -19.27 1.48 -14.58
CA SER A 203 -20.45 0.65 -14.38
C SER A 203 -20.87 0.08 -15.72
N LEU A 204 -21.05 -1.24 -15.81
CA LEU A 204 -21.28 -1.97 -17.06
C LEU A 204 -22.53 -2.83 -16.94
N ALA A 205 -23.57 -2.49 -17.68
CA ALA A 205 -24.79 -3.31 -17.74
C ALA A 205 -24.46 -4.71 -18.28
N GLU A 206 -25.05 -5.74 -17.69
CA GLU A 206 -24.77 -7.14 -17.98
C GLU A 206 -25.04 -7.48 -19.44
N ASP A 207 -26.22 -7.11 -19.95
CA ASP A 207 -26.65 -7.33 -21.34
C ASP A 207 -25.77 -6.60 -22.36
N LEU A 208 -25.18 -5.48 -21.98
CA LEU A 208 -24.31 -4.69 -22.85
C LEU A 208 -23.00 -5.43 -23.21
N LEU A 209 -22.47 -6.24 -22.30
CA LEU A 209 -21.17 -6.89 -22.47
C LEU A 209 -21.16 -7.93 -23.60
N ASP A 210 -22.29 -8.56 -23.85
CA ASP A 210 -22.46 -9.60 -24.89
C ASP A 210 -22.93 -9.01 -26.23
N GLU A 211 -23.30 -7.74 -26.28
CA GLU A 211 -23.65 -7.10 -27.53
C GLU A 211 -22.48 -7.04 -28.52
N PRO A 212 -22.73 -7.10 -29.82
CA PRO A 212 -21.73 -6.79 -30.84
C PRO A 212 -21.21 -5.36 -30.67
N ALA A 213 -19.88 -5.20 -30.57
CA ALA A 213 -19.28 -3.87 -30.65
C ALA A 213 -19.47 -3.30 -32.07
N PRO A 214 -19.66 -1.98 -32.23
CA PRO A 214 -19.66 -1.35 -33.55
C PRO A 214 -18.41 -1.73 -34.35
N GLU A 215 -18.52 -2.01 -35.64
CA GLU A 215 -17.42 -2.48 -36.48
C GLU A 215 -16.22 -1.50 -36.53
N ASP A 216 -16.52 -0.20 -36.48
CA ASP A 216 -15.54 0.89 -36.49
C ASP A 216 -15.13 1.33 -35.07
N ALA A 217 -15.58 0.64 -34.02
CA ALA A 217 -15.28 1.02 -32.65
C ALA A 217 -13.77 0.99 -32.37
N HIS A 218 -13.22 2.17 -32.15
CA HIS A 218 -11.83 2.37 -31.77
C HIS A 218 -11.74 3.14 -30.45
N VAL A 219 -10.93 2.64 -29.53
CA VAL A 219 -10.67 3.31 -28.25
C VAL A 219 -9.44 4.21 -28.38
N ASP A 220 -9.67 5.51 -28.41
CA ASP A 220 -8.58 6.48 -28.36
C ASP A 220 -8.11 6.70 -26.93
N GLY A 221 -7.04 6.02 -26.55
CA GLY A 221 -6.34 6.15 -25.26
C GLY A 221 -5.19 7.17 -25.29
N GLY A 222 -5.20 8.11 -26.22
CA GLY A 222 -4.14 9.12 -26.36
C GLY A 222 -3.88 9.87 -25.05
N ARG A 223 -2.60 9.96 -24.67
CA ARG A 223 -2.16 10.62 -23.44
C ARG A 223 -1.35 11.87 -23.76
N PRO A 224 -1.63 13.01 -23.13
CA PRO A 224 -0.72 14.14 -23.20
C PRO A 224 0.65 13.74 -22.64
N GLY A 225 1.72 14.26 -23.24
CA GLY A 225 3.06 14.07 -22.70
C GLY A 225 3.17 14.63 -21.28
N PRO A 226 4.22 14.23 -20.52
CA PRO A 226 4.41 14.71 -19.17
C PRO A 226 4.62 16.24 -19.17
N ALA A 227 3.98 16.92 -18.23
CA ALA A 227 4.14 18.36 -18.04
C ALA A 227 5.61 18.69 -17.77
N ARG A 228 6.14 19.72 -18.42
CA ARG A 228 7.54 20.15 -18.31
C ARG A 228 7.64 21.50 -17.62
N PRO A 229 8.65 21.72 -16.76
CA PRO A 229 8.91 23.02 -16.18
C PRO A 229 9.43 23.99 -17.25
N THR A 230 9.26 25.29 -17.02
CA THR A 230 9.94 26.33 -17.79
C THR A 230 11.34 26.57 -17.23
N GLU A 231 12.21 27.24 -18.00
CA GLU A 231 13.54 27.68 -17.52
C GLU A 231 13.44 28.60 -16.29
N ASP A 232 12.41 29.46 -16.25
CA ASP A 232 12.15 30.35 -15.13
C ASP A 232 11.73 29.59 -13.88
N ASP A 233 10.98 28.47 -14.02
CA ASP A 233 10.61 27.60 -12.91
C ASP A 233 11.84 26.95 -12.29
N ILE A 234 12.72 26.41 -13.14
CA ILE A 234 13.96 25.76 -12.71
C ILE A 234 14.86 26.79 -11.99
N ARG A 235 15.03 27.97 -12.56
CA ARG A 235 15.82 29.04 -11.96
C ARG A 235 15.29 29.45 -10.60
N ALA A 236 13.99 29.68 -10.48
CA ALA A 236 13.36 30.10 -9.23
C ALA A 236 13.55 29.07 -8.09
N VAL A 237 13.46 27.76 -8.37
CA VAL A 237 13.71 26.72 -7.37
C VAL A 237 15.19 26.69 -6.95
N ILE A 238 16.12 26.77 -7.91
CA ILE A 238 17.56 26.78 -7.62
C ILE A 238 17.92 28.01 -6.77
N GLU A 239 17.45 29.20 -7.12
CA GLU A 239 17.68 30.43 -6.37
C GLU A 239 17.08 30.38 -4.97
N LEU A 240 15.86 29.85 -4.81
CA LEU A 240 15.25 29.68 -3.51
C LEU A 240 16.11 28.80 -2.61
N LEU A 241 16.49 27.61 -3.08
CA LEU A 241 17.28 26.68 -2.29
C LEU A 241 18.72 27.18 -2.07
N ALA A 242 19.34 27.85 -3.06
CA ALA A 242 20.67 28.41 -2.93
C ALA A 242 20.73 29.53 -1.88
N SER A 243 19.67 30.35 -1.78
CA SER A 243 19.61 31.47 -0.83
C SER A 243 19.27 31.07 0.61
N GLY A 244 18.78 29.85 0.84
CA GLY A 244 18.43 29.35 2.18
C GLY A 244 19.67 29.00 3.00
N ARG A 245 19.62 29.24 4.30
CA ARG A 245 20.63 28.76 5.26
C ARG A 245 20.36 27.35 5.71
N ARG A 246 19.09 27.00 5.89
CA ARG A 246 18.61 25.67 6.30
C ARG A 246 17.54 25.14 5.33
N PRO A 247 17.88 24.98 4.04
CA PRO A 247 16.92 24.47 3.06
C PRO A 247 16.61 22.99 3.29
N VAL A 248 15.45 22.51 2.81
CA VAL A 248 15.04 21.09 2.86
C VAL A 248 14.24 20.73 1.60
N ILE A 249 14.34 19.47 1.19
CA ILE A 249 13.48 18.87 0.18
C ILE A 249 12.50 17.91 0.87
N LEU A 250 11.20 18.13 0.67
CA LEU A 250 10.13 17.19 1.06
C LEU A 250 9.69 16.43 -0.18
N ALA A 251 10.10 15.14 -0.27
CA ALA A 251 9.91 14.30 -1.44
C ALA A 251 8.81 13.26 -1.24
N GLY A 252 7.88 13.18 -2.19
CA GLY A 252 6.73 12.28 -2.11
C GLY A 252 6.68 11.18 -3.16
N GLY A 253 5.53 10.50 -3.25
CA GLY A 253 5.29 9.37 -4.15
C GLY A 253 5.43 9.70 -5.64
N GLY A 254 5.32 10.97 -6.04
CA GLY A 254 5.56 11.39 -7.41
C GLY A 254 7.01 11.14 -7.87
N VAL A 255 7.98 11.22 -6.96
CA VAL A 255 9.40 10.90 -7.25
C VAL A 255 9.56 9.40 -7.52
N LEU A 256 8.94 8.55 -6.69
CA LEU A 256 8.95 7.08 -6.86
C LEU A 256 8.26 6.67 -8.17
N ARG A 257 7.06 7.19 -8.44
CA ARG A 257 6.32 6.92 -9.67
C ARG A 257 7.08 7.35 -10.92
N ALA A 258 7.73 8.50 -10.89
CA ALA A 258 8.57 8.98 -11.96
C ALA A 258 9.92 8.22 -12.06
N ARG A 259 10.23 7.32 -11.10
CA ARG A 259 11.50 6.58 -11.02
C ARG A 259 12.72 7.52 -11.14
N THR A 260 12.74 8.57 -10.32
CA THR A 260 13.73 9.66 -10.42
C THR A 260 14.48 9.90 -9.11
N SER A 261 14.60 8.87 -8.29
CA SER A 261 15.31 8.92 -6.99
C SER A 261 16.79 9.26 -7.14
N THR A 262 17.44 8.78 -8.20
CA THR A 262 18.85 9.07 -8.51
C THR A 262 19.03 10.55 -8.89
N GLU A 263 18.14 11.09 -9.72
CA GLU A 263 18.16 12.49 -10.08
C GLU A 263 17.86 13.41 -8.88
N LEU A 264 17.00 12.96 -7.96
CA LEU A 264 16.73 13.65 -6.70
C LEU A 264 17.97 13.71 -5.81
N LEU A 265 18.66 12.58 -5.62
CA LEU A 265 19.91 12.54 -4.84
C LEU A 265 20.96 13.47 -5.45
N ARG A 266 21.19 13.40 -6.77
CA ARG A 266 22.13 14.28 -7.45
C ARG A 266 21.78 15.76 -7.26
N PHE A 267 20.51 16.13 -7.36
CA PHE A 267 20.05 17.50 -7.14
C PHE A 267 20.33 17.95 -5.70
N ALA A 268 20.03 17.09 -4.73
CA ALA A 268 20.29 17.35 -3.32
C ALA A 268 21.79 17.52 -3.02
N GLU A 269 22.64 16.67 -3.60
CA GLU A 269 24.11 16.72 -3.45
C GLU A 269 24.70 18.01 -4.03
N LEU A 270 24.27 18.41 -5.24
CA LEU A 270 24.75 19.64 -5.90
C LEU A 270 24.44 20.90 -5.09
N LEU A 271 23.36 20.90 -4.33
CA LEU A 271 22.93 22.02 -3.49
C LEU A 271 23.15 21.80 -1.99
N GLN A 272 23.69 20.65 -1.57
CA GLN A 272 23.86 20.26 -0.16
C GLN A 272 22.57 20.45 0.64
N VAL A 273 21.41 20.00 0.09
CA VAL A 273 20.09 20.12 0.69
C VAL A 273 19.60 18.74 1.14
N PRO A 274 19.25 18.57 2.43
CA PRO A 274 18.78 17.28 2.92
C PRO A 274 17.37 16.95 2.41
N ILE A 275 17.09 15.64 2.36
CA ILE A 275 15.83 15.06 1.89
C ILE A 275 15.07 14.49 3.08
N ILE A 276 13.80 14.86 3.20
CA ILE A 276 12.82 14.22 4.08
C ILE A 276 11.74 13.61 3.19
N ALA A 277 11.42 12.35 3.44
CA ALA A 277 10.36 11.64 2.74
C ALA A 277 8.99 12.06 3.25
N ALA A 278 7.99 12.13 2.39
CA ALA A 278 6.59 12.23 2.80
C ALA A 278 6.14 10.96 3.52
N TRP A 279 5.05 11.05 4.28
CA TRP A 279 4.50 9.91 5.00
C TRP A 279 4.29 8.70 4.10
N ARG A 280 4.73 7.52 4.58
CA ARG A 280 4.72 6.24 3.87
C ARG A 280 5.49 6.22 2.54
N ARG A 281 6.55 7.05 2.46
CA ARG A 281 7.49 7.10 1.32
C ARG A 281 8.95 7.05 1.80
N ALA A 282 9.17 6.34 2.92
CA ALA A 282 10.51 6.23 3.52
C ALA A 282 11.58 5.74 2.54
N ASP A 283 11.20 5.01 1.52
CA ASP A 283 12.04 4.44 0.47
C ASP A 283 12.27 5.37 -0.75
N VAL A 284 11.91 6.64 -0.65
CA VAL A 284 12.07 7.59 -1.78
C VAL A 284 13.51 7.71 -2.26
N VAL A 285 14.47 7.56 -1.36
CA VAL A 285 15.91 7.39 -1.61
C VAL A 285 16.49 6.42 -0.59
N SER A 286 17.74 5.95 -0.78
CA SER A 286 18.42 5.14 0.22
C SER A 286 18.53 5.87 1.57
N ASN A 287 18.10 5.20 2.64
CA ASN A 287 18.17 5.77 4.00
C ASN A 287 19.61 5.80 4.57
N ASP A 288 20.55 5.11 3.94
CA ASP A 288 21.96 5.18 4.30
C ASP A 288 22.65 6.44 3.72
N HIS A 289 21.98 7.17 2.83
CA HIS A 289 22.54 8.39 2.25
C HIS A 289 22.64 9.53 3.28
N PRO A 290 23.79 10.23 3.39
CA PRO A 290 24.00 11.26 4.42
C PRO A 290 22.98 12.41 4.43
N LEU A 291 22.41 12.73 3.27
CA LEU A 291 21.39 13.78 3.14
C LEU A 291 19.96 13.29 3.42
N TYR A 292 19.73 12.00 3.70
CA TYR A 292 18.42 11.52 4.11
C TYR A 292 18.21 11.74 5.62
N LEU A 293 17.12 12.42 5.99
CA LEU A 293 16.80 12.76 7.37
C LEU A 293 15.48 12.16 7.89
N GLY A 294 14.95 11.14 7.20
CA GLY A 294 13.79 10.40 7.68
C GLY A 294 12.51 10.65 6.91
N MET A 295 11.42 10.14 7.46
CA MET A 295 10.06 10.23 6.91
C MET A 295 9.20 11.11 7.82
N ALA A 296 8.47 12.05 7.24
CA ALA A 296 7.46 12.87 7.92
C ALA A 296 6.19 12.07 8.26
N GLY A 297 5.35 12.60 9.11
CA GLY A 297 4.03 12.07 9.41
C GLY A 297 3.98 11.19 10.66
N LEU A 298 2.94 10.35 10.74
CA LEU A 298 2.70 9.50 11.90
C LEU A 298 3.85 8.51 12.12
N GLY A 299 4.36 8.42 13.34
CA GLY A 299 5.51 7.60 13.71
C GLY A 299 6.88 8.22 13.36
N ALA A 300 6.93 9.44 12.81
CA ALA A 300 8.18 10.14 12.54
C ALA A 300 8.95 10.44 13.84
N ALA A 301 10.29 10.44 13.77
CA ALA A 301 11.09 10.95 14.86
C ALA A 301 10.88 12.47 15.04
N ALA A 302 10.94 12.95 16.27
CA ALA A 302 10.72 14.37 16.59
C ALA A 302 11.68 15.29 15.82
N THR A 303 12.93 14.85 15.59
CA THR A 303 13.95 15.56 14.80
C THR A 303 13.53 15.84 13.36
N VAL A 304 12.73 14.96 12.75
CA VAL A 304 12.18 15.16 11.39
C VAL A 304 11.21 16.33 11.37
N ARG A 305 10.27 16.35 12.31
CA ARG A 305 9.28 17.44 12.44
C ARG A 305 9.97 18.78 12.73
N GLU A 306 10.90 18.79 13.66
CA GLU A 306 11.68 19.97 14.01
C GLU A 306 12.45 20.51 12.79
N ARG A 307 13.10 19.62 12.03
CA ARG A 307 13.85 19.99 10.83
C ARG A 307 12.97 20.63 9.75
N LEU A 308 11.74 20.14 9.56
CA LEU A 308 10.78 20.72 8.63
C LEU A 308 10.25 22.10 9.11
N LEU A 309 9.96 22.24 10.41
CA LEU A 309 9.45 23.48 10.98
C LEU A 309 10.50 24.60 11.01
N THR A 310 11.78 24.25 11.10
CA THR A 310 12.89 25.22 11.16
C THR A 310 13.52 25.51 9.79
N ALA A 311 12.98 24.96 8.71
CA ALA A 311 13.45 25.21 7.36
C ALA A 311 13.11 26.66 6.92
N ASP A 312 14.08 27.37 6.38
CA ASP A 312 13.91 28.72 5.81
C ASP A 312 13.58 28.70 4.30
N ALA A 313 13.89 27.61 3.62
CA ALA A 313 13.55 27.35 2.24
C ALA A 313 13.16 25.88 2.04
N MET A 314 12.08 25.59 1.30
CA MET A 314 11.59 24.23 1.09
C MET A 314 11.20 23.99 -0.37
N LEU A 315 11.70 22.88 -0.93
CA LEU A 315 11.17 22.30 -2.15
C LEU A 315 10.24 21.13 -1.76
N VAL A 316 8.96 21.24 -2.10
CA VAL A 316 8.01 20.14 -2.05
C VAL A 316 7.91 19.54 -3.44
N ILE A 317 8.32 18.28 -3.62
CA ILE A 317 8.38 17.66 -4.95
C ILE A 317 7.67 16.32 -5.02
N GLY A 318 6.75 16.18 -5.97
CA GLY A 318 5.96 14.96 -6.16
C GLY A 318 5.24 14.52 -4.88
N CYS A 319 4.82 15.47 -4.07
CA CYS A 319 4.31 15.25 -2.73
C CYS A 319 2.95 15.90 -2.54
N ARG A 320 1.96 15.10 -2.12
CA ARG A 320 0.72 15.63 -1.56
C ARG A 320 0.99 16.07 -0.13
N LEU A 321 0.69 17.31 0.16
CA LEU A 321 0.69 17.81 1.54
C LEU A 321 -0.64 17.38 2.20
N ASN A 322 -0.82 16.06 2.42
CA ASN A 322 -1.93 15.55 3.19
C ASN A 322 -1.70 15.78 4.69
N GLU A 323 -2.75 15.71 5.48
CA GLU A 323 -2.73 15.96 6.92
C GLU A 323 -1.55 15.31 7.65
N PRO A 324 -1.26 13.99 7.52
CA PRO A 324 -0.11 13.39 8.20
C PRO A 324 1.25 13.95 7.73
N THR A 325 1.42 14.22 6.44
CA THR A 325 2.68 14.76 5.90
C THR A 325 2.90 16.21 6.32
N SER A 326 1.83 17.01 6.35
CA SER A 326 1.86 18.43 6.75
C SER A 326 1.81 18.62 8.26
N ALA A 327 1.73 17.54 9.05
CA ALA A 327 1.58 17.58 10.50
C ALA A 327 0.45 18.54 10.92
N ASP A 328 -0.79 18.20 10.55
CA ASP A 328 -1.99 18.99 10.79
C ASP A 328 -1.87 20.43 10.23
N ASP A 329 -1.45 20.52 8.99
CA ASP A 329 -1.27 21.78 8.25
C ASP A 329 -0.31 22.78 8.93
N THR A 330 0.70 22.28 9.64
CA THR A 330 1.76 23.12 10.24
C THR A 330 3.04 23.18 9.36
N ILE A 331 3.16 22.32 8.37
CA ILE A 331 4.32 22.22 7.46
C ILE A 331 3.82 22.39 6.01
N PRO A 332 4.42 23.30 5.24
CA PRO A 332 5.51 24.26 5.56
C PRO A 332 5.11 25.29 6.61
N ALA A 333 6.05 25.68 7.51
CA ALA A 333 5.78 26.71 8.51
C ALA A 333 5.51 28.08 7.86
N PRO A 334 4.77 28.99 8.51
CA PRO A 334 4.46 30.32 7.95
C PRO A 334 5.68 31.16 7.55
N SER A 335 6.82 30.94 8.20
CA SER A 335 8.09 31.61 7.90
C SER A 335 8.89 30.95 6.77
N THR A 336 8.52 29.75 6.36
CA THR A 336 9.22 28.98 5.33
C THR A 336 8.86 29.51 3.94
N ARG A 337 9.87 29.91 3.17
CA ARG A 337 9.70 30.17 1.72
C ARG A 337 9.70 28.82 1.00
N TRP A 338 8.68 28.53 0.21
CA TRP A 338 8.60 27.22 -0.42
C TRP A 338 8.06 27.25 -1.85
N VAL A 339 8.41 26.23 -2.61
CA VAL A 339 7.93 25.96 -3.97
C VAL A 339 7.37 24.56 -4.05
N HIS A 340 6.29 24.39 -4.82
CA HIS A 340 5.65 23.10 -5.04
C HIS A 340 5.85 22.67 -6.49
N VAL A 341 6.52 21.52 -6.71
CA VAL A 341 6.66 20.85 -8.01
C VAL A 341 5.87 19.56 -7.98
N ASP A 342 4.77 19.50 -8.70
CA ASP A 342 3.89 18.32 -8.77
C ASP A 342 3.12 18.32 -10.10
N LEU A 343 2.58 17.18 -10.51
CA LEU A 343 1.68 17.09 -11.67
C LEU A 343 0.39 17.91 -11.46
N HIS A 344 -0.01 18.07 -10.21
CA HIS A 344 -1.15 18.89 -9.79
C HIS A 344 -0.79 19.60 -8.48
N PRO A 345 0.01 20.68 -8.54
CA PRO A 345 0.44 21.41 -7.35
C PRO A 345 -0.77 22.02 -6.66
N GLN A 346 -0.98 21.66 -5.39
CA GLN A 346 -2.09 22.15 -4.57
C GLN A 346 -1.59 23.10 -3.50
N ARG A 347 -2.43 24.06 -3.15
CA ARG A 347 -2.30 24.81 -1.93
C ARG A 347 -3.20 24.16 -0.87
N PRO A 348 -2.65 23.56 0.21
CA PRO A 348 -3.47 23.10 1.31
C PRO A 348 -4.26 24.26 1.90
N ALA A 349 -5.50 24.00 2.29
CA ALA A 349 -6.31 25.00 3.01
C ALA A 349 -5.62 25.32 4.34
N GLY A 350 -5.56 26.61 4.70
CA GLY A 350 -4.93 27.04 5.96
C GLY A 350 -3.42 27.30 5.91
N LEU A 351 -2.69 26.72 4.97
CA LEU A 351 -1.25 26.99 4.83
C LEU A 351 -0.97 28.24 3.97
N PRO A 352 0.15 28.94 4.23
CA PRO A 352 0.67 29.93 3.28
C PRO A 352 0.89 29.28 1.91
N GLY A 353 0.46 29.94 0.84
CA GLY A 353 0.69 29.42 -0.50
C GLY A 353 2.17 29.32 -0.85
N PRO A 354 2.56 28.43 -1.77
CA PRO A 354 3.92 28.42 -2.29
C PRO A 354 4.24 29.73 -3.01
N GLN A 355 5.50 30.15 -2.96
CA GLN A 355 5.96 31.27 -3.79
C GLN A 355 5.76 30.96 -5.28
N ARG A 356 5.85 29.68 -5.64
CA ARG A 356 5.58 29.20 -6.98
C ARG A 356 4.99 27.78 -6.95
N ALA A 357 3.91 27.57 -7.69
CA ALA A 357 3.31 26.26 -7.95
C ALA A 357 3.64 25.85 -9.38
N ILE A 358 4.41 24.79 -9.54
CA ILE A 358 4.96 24.34 -10.82
C ILE A 358 4.31 23.03 -11.21
N ALA A 359 3.44 23.06 -12.23
CA ALA A 359 2.82 21.86 -12.79
C ALA A 359 3.82 21.14 -13.68
N ALA A 360 4.59 20.20 -13.13
CA ALA A 360 5.60 19.45 -13.85
C ALA A 360 5.78 18.03 -13.31
N ASP A 361 6.18 17.12 -14.20
CA ASP A 361 6.66 15.79 -13.83
C ASP A 361 7.98 15.90 -13.06
N ALA A 362 8.10 15.13 -11.95
CA ALA A 362 9.28 15.19 -11.08
C ALA A 362 10.58 14.84 -11.82
N ARG A 363 10.56 13.86 -12.75
CA ARG A 363 11.74 13.50 -13.56
C ARG A 363 12.10 14.59 -14.54
N ALA A 364 11.09 15.15 -15.23
CA ALA A 364 11.32 16.23 -16.18
C ALA A 364 11.95 17.44 -15.46
N PHE A 365 11.45 17.78 -14.28
CA PHE A 365 12.01 18.87 -13.47
C PHE A 365 13.43 18.56 -13.00
N LEU A 366 13.66 17.42 -12.34
CA LEU A 366 14.97 17.11 -11.75
C LEU A 366 16.07 16.95 -12.81
N ARG A 367 15.75 16.38 -13.98
CA ARG A 367 16.72 16.31 -15.09
C ARG A 367 17.14 17.69 -15.56
N ALA A 368 16.18 18.55 -15.88
CA ALA A 368 16.48 19.90 -16.35
C ALA A 368 17.21 20.74 -15.27
N ALA A 369 16.83 20.60 -14.00
CA ALA A 369 17.52 21.27 -12.90
C ALA A 369 18.96 20.78 -12.71
N ASN A 370 19.20 19.47 -12.79
CA ASN A 370 20.54 18.90 -12.73
C ASN A 370 21.43 19.35 -13.90
N GLU A 371 20.90 19.34 -15.12
CA GLU A 371 21.61 19.83 -16.32
C GLU A 371 22.03 21.30 -16.15
N ARG A 372 21.17 22.12 -15.52
CA ARG A 372 21.50 23.53 -15.27
C ARG A 372 22.56 23.72 -14.20
N LEU A 373 22.66 22.81 -13.21
CA LEU A 373 23.61 22.89 -12.09
C LEU A 373 25.00 22.33 -12.42
N VAL A 374 25.08 21.36 -13.31
CA VAL A 374 26.37 20.70 -13.65
C VAL A 374 27.39 21.69 -14.14
N GLY A 375 28.58 21.67 -13.55
CA GLY A 375 29.71 22.54 -13.91
C GLY A 375 29.55 23.99 -13.45
N LYS A 376 28.55 24.34 -12.63
CA LYS A 376 28.35 25.69 -12.11
C LYS A 376 28.49 25.71 -10.59
N ALA A 377 29.32 26.62 -10.09
CA ALA A 377 29.41 26.93 -8.67
C ALA A 377 28.23 27.86 -8.29
N VAL A 378 27.10 27.29 -7.91
CA VAL A 378 25.91 28.06 -7.52
C VAL A 378 25.99 28.50 -6.05
N LEU A 379 26.74 27.76 -5.24
CA LEU A 379 26.97 28.04 -3.84
C LEU A 379 28.44 28.46 -3.64
N ASP A 380 28.68 29.42 -2.76
CA ASP A 380 30.05 29.68 -2.29
C ASP A 380 30.56 28.59 -1.36
N ALA A 381 31.87 28.47 -1.23
CA ALA A 381 32.50 27.39 -0.45
C ALA A 381 32.13 27.44 1.06
N GLY A 382 31.98 28.66 1.61
CA GLY A 382 31.57 28.84 2.99
C GLY A 382 30.16 28.34 3.27
N LEU A 383 29.22 28.59 2.36
CA LEU A 383 27.86 28.08 2.47
C LEU A 383 27.80 26.56 2.32
N VAL A 384 28.57 25.99 1.39
CA VAL A 384 28.70 24.53 1.23
C VAL A 384 29.17 23.89 2.54
N HIS A 385 30.27 24.42 3.10
CA HIS A 385 30.82 23.90 4.37
C HIS A 385 29.81 24.00 5.51
N SER A 386 29.20 25.18 5.70
CA SER A 386 28.17 25.36 6.74
C SER A 386 26.99 24.41 6.59
N ARG A 387 26.51 24.14 5.37
CA ARG A 387 25.43 23.17 5.14
C ARG A 387 25.86 21.75 5.46
N GLN A 388 27.07 21.35 5.09
CA GLN A 388 27.61 20.03 5.40
C GLN A 388 27.69 19.79 6.90
N GLU A 389 28.16 20.79 7.67
CA GLU A 389 28.19 20.70 9.14
C GLU A 389 26.78 20.56 9.73
N HIS A 390 25.84 21.40 9.33
CA HIS A 390 24.45 21.31 9.82
C HIS A 390 23.79 19.98 9.43
N ASN A 391 23.98 19.52 8.19
CA ASN A 391 23.43 18.25 7.73
C ASN A 391 24.01 17.07 8.52
N ALA A 392 25.31 17.10 8.87
CA ALA A 392 25.94 16.08 9.68
C ALA A 392 25.36 16.04 11.11
N ILE A 393 25.09 17.21 11.72
CA ILE A 393 24.46 17.33 13.02
C ILE A 393 23.01 16.79 12.97
N ASP A 394 22.22 17.24 11.99
CA ASP A 394 20.83 16.80 11.80
C ASP A 394 20.78 15.28 11.54
N ARG A 395 21.72 14.76 10.76
CA ARG A 395 21.85 13.31 10.49
C ARG A 395 22.18 12.51 11.75
N ALA A 396 23.13 12.93 12.53
CA ALA A 396 23.50 12.25 13.78
C ALA A 396 22.33 12.24 14.78
N ALA A 397 21.59 13.35 14.90
CA ALA A 397 20.41 13.43 15.75
C ALA A 397 19.30 12.48 15.27
N TRP A 398 19.08 12.40 13.95
CA TRP A 398 18.11 11.47 13.37
C TRP A 398 18.52 10.01 13.58
N GLU A 399 19.79 9.65 13.44
CA GLU A 399 20.28 8.30 13.66
C GLU A 399 20.02 7.83 15.09
N ILE A 400 20.26 8.68 16.08
CA ILE A 400 19.95 8.40 17.48
C ILE A 400 18.44 8.23 17.69
N ALA A 401 17.64 9.16 17.15
CA ALA A 401 16.18 9.17 17.34
C ALA A 401 15.44 8.02 16.62
N THR A 402 16.15 7.26 15.78
CA THR A 402 15.59 6.14 15.02
C THR A 402 16.07 4.76 15.48
N VAL A 403 16.77 4.69 16.60
CA VAL A 403 17.07 3.43 17.28
C VAL A 403 15.80 2.97 17.98
N VAL A 404 15.10 2.01 17.38
CA VAL A 404 13.76 1.57 17.83
C VAL A 404 13.78 0.41 18.82
N ASP A 405 14.95 -0.13 19.15
CA ASP A 405 15.14 -1.24 20.09
C ASP A 405 16.12 -0.90 21.22
N ALA A 406 16.31 0.40 21.50
CA ALA A 406 17.24 0.87 22.54
C ALA A 406 16.88 0.37 23.95
N ASP A 407 15.60 0.19 24.22
CA ASP A 407 15.05 -0.27 25.50
C ASP A 407 14.72 -1.77 25.52
N ALA A 408 14.97 -2.50 24.44
CA ALA A 408 14.55 -3.89 24.30
C ALA A 408 15.20 -4.82 25.35
N ASP A 409 16.46 -4.57 25.75
CA ASP A 409 17.13 -5.38 26.78
C ASP A 409 16.64 -5.05 28.21
N ALA A 410 16.08 -3.87 28.41
CA ALA A 410 15.47 -3.44 29.67
C ALA A 410 13.98 -3.81 29.78
N TRP A 411 13.35 -4.19 28.66
CA TRP A 411 11.95 -4.56 28.65
C TRP A 411 11.73 -5.90 29.33
N THR A 412 10.91 -5.91 30.37
CA THR A 412 10.59 -7.11 31.17
C THR A 412 9.19 -7.66 30.91
N GLY A 413 8.42 -7.03 30.01
CA GLY A 413 7.09 -7.48 29.62
C GLY A 413 7.12 -8.77 28.77
N PRO A 414 5.98 -9.45 28.62
CA PRO A 414 5.88 -10.65 27.83
C PRO A 414 6.00 -10.35 26.33
N GLY A 415 6.27 -11.40 25.56
CA GLY A 415 6.23 -11.35 24.10
C GLY A 415 7.49 -10.80 23.45
N VAL A 416 7.37 -10.50 22.16
CA VAL A 416 8.45 -9.99 21.31
C VAL A 416 8.47 -8.45 21.37
N HIS A 417 9.67 -7.86 21.48
CA HIS A 417 9.80 -6.41 21.41
C HIS A 417 9.63 -5.89 19.98
N PRO A 418 8.68 -4.96 19.69
CA PRO A 418 8.42 -4.52 18.31
C PRO A 418 9.63 -3.92 17.60
N GLY A 419 10.51 -3.22 18.32
CA GLY A 419 11.76 -2.69 17.77
C GLY A 419 12.71 -3.78 17.31
N ARG A 420 12.81 -4.89 18.08
CA ARG A 420 13.60 -6.08 17.71
C ARG A 420 13.10 -6.73 16.43
N VAL A 421 11.80 -6.68 16.17
CA VAL A 421 11.25 -7.15 14.89
C VAL A 421 11.88 -6.37 13.74
N ILE A 422 11.89 -5.05 13.82
CA ILE A 422 12.36 -4.18 12.75
C ILE A 422 13.86 -4.30 12.53
N THR A 423 14.65 -4.32 13.59
CA THR A 423 16.12 -4.45 13.47
C THR A 423 16.53 -5.83 12.98
N THR A 424 15.82 -6.89 13.39
CA THR A 424 16.03 -8.24 12.88
C THR A 424 15.66 -8.36 11.41
N LEU A 425 14.52 -7.80 10.99
CA LEU A 425 14.15 -7.73 9.57
C LEU A 425 15.26 -7.08 8.73
N ARG A 426 15.79 -5.92 9.16
CA ARG A 426 16.85 -5.26 8.38
C ARG A 426 18.12 -6.08 8.28
N ARG A 427 18.47 -6.83 9.33
CA ARG A 427 19.66 -7.70 9.35
C ARG A 427 19.51 -8.93 8.44
N VAL A 428 18.31 -9.46 8.32
CA VAL A 428 18.03 -10.73 7.63
C VAL A 428 17.63 -10.54 6.17
N LEU A 429 16.91 -9.45 5.87
CA LEU A 429 16.37 -9.22 4.53
C LEU A 429 17.41 -8.61 3.57
N PRO A 430 17.39 -8.98 2.28
CA PRO A 430 18.17 -8.28 1.26
C PRO A 430 17.70 -6.83 1.09
N ASP A 431 18.53 -6.02 0.44
CA ASP A 431 18.28 -4.58 0.29
C ASP A 431 17.07 -4.22 -0.56
N ASP A 432 16.66 -5.13 -1.43
CA ASP A 432 15.55 -4.98 -2.36
C ASP A 432 14.28 -5.74 -1.93
N ALA A 433 14.27 -6.32 -0.71
CA ALA A 433 13.05 -6.88 -0.14
C ALA A 433 11.93 -5.84 -0.10
N ILE A 434 10.71 -6.26 -0.43
CA ILE A 434 9.54 -5.39 -0.43
C ILE A 434 8.81 -5.56 0.90
N LEU A 435 8.62 -4.44 1.62
CA LEU A 435 7.79 -4.39 2.81
C LEU A 435 6.44 -3.77 2.46
N THR A 436 5.37 -4.45 2.85
CA THR A 436 4.04 -3.86 2.85
C THR A 436 3.58 -3.65 4.28
N THR A 437 2.75 -2.65 4.51
CA THR A 437 2.21 -2.39 5.85
C THR A 437 0.74 -2.08 5.79
N ASP A 438 0.04 -2.43 6.86
CA ASP A 438 -1.35 -2.10 7.08
C ASP A 438 -1.51 -0.75 7.78
N ALA A 439 -2.74 -0.31 8.01
CA ALA A 439 -3.04 0.81 8.88
C ALA A 439 -2.89 0.36 10.36
N GLY A 440 -2.20 1.16 11.14
CA GLY A 440 -1.99 0.95 12.56
C GLY A 440 -0.66 1.52 13.03
N ASN A 441 -0.56 1.76 14.34
CA ASN A 441 0.65 2.35 14.93
C ASN A 441 1.88 1.44 14.86
N PHE A 442 1.70 0.12 14.73
CA PHE A 442 2.80 -0.83 14.53
C PHE A 442 3.63 -0.48 13.28
N ALA A 443 3.00 0.10 12.24
CA ALA A 443 3.70 0.55 11.04
C ALA A 443 4.70 1.69 11.32
N GLY A 444 4.51 2.43 12.40
CA GLY A 444 5.43 3.48 12.84
C GLY A 444 6.82 2.95 13.20
N TRP A 445 6.91 1.72 13.72
CA TRP A 445 8.18 1.07 14.01
C TRP A 445 9.01 0.87 12.74
N ALA A 446 8.39 0.37 11.66
CA ALA A 446 9.06 0.20 10.37
C ALA A 446 9.40 1.54 9.71
N GLY A 447 8.46 2.48 9.71
CA GLY A 447 8.68 3.82 9.14
C GLY A 447 9.83 4.59 9.81
N ARG A 448 10.03 4.38 11.12
CA ARG A 448 11.12 5.00 11.91
C ARG A 448 12.42 4.22 11.82
N GLY A 449 12.41 2.91 12.04
CA GLY A 449 13.61 2.12 12.31
C GLY A 449 14.13 1.28 11.15
N PHE A 450 13.29 0.93 10.16
CA PHE A 450 13.75 0.13 9.03
C PHE A 450 14.50 1.00 8.02
N ARG A 451 15.73 0.62 7.69
CA ARG A 451 16.56 1.31 6.72
C ARG A 451 16.28 0.80 5.30
N PHE A 452 15.45 1.52 4.56
CA PHE A 452 15.20 1.24 3.15
C PHE A 452 16.41 1.64 2.32
N ARG A 453 16.96 0.71 1.53
CA ARG A 453 18.17 0.94 0.71
C ARG A 453 17.87 1.08 -0.76
N LYS A 454 16.71 0.61 -1.20
CA LYS A 454 16.27 0.67 -2.61
C LYS A 454 14.93 1.38 -2.71
N PRO A 455 14.76 2.29 -3.67
CA PRO A 455 13.45 2.89 -3.95
C PRO A 455 12.44 1.87 -4.47
N GLY A 456 11.16 2.08 -4.16
CA GLY A 456 10.07 1.19 -4.58
C GLY A 456 10.05 -0.14 -3.81
N THR A 457 10.40 -0.10 -2.52
CA THR A 457 10.44 -1.27 -1.63
C THR A 457 9.52 -1.14 -0.41
N PHE A 458 8.73 -0.07 -0.34
CA PHE A 458 7.81 0.18 0.76
C PHE A 458 6.41 0.55 0.25
N LEU A 459 5.40 -0.20 0.65
CA LEU A 459 3.99 0.03 0.33
C LEU A 459 3.17 0.18 1.61
N GLY A 460 2.27 1.14 1.62
CA GLY A 460 1.34 1.30 2.72
C GLY A 460 0.26 2.33 2.39
N PRO A 461 -0.98 2.15 2.89
CA PRO A 461 -2.10 2.99 2.53
C PRO A 461 -2.03 4.34 3.24
N THR A 462 -1.87 5.45 2.52
CA THR A 462 -1.96 6.80 3.10
C THR A 462 -3.40 7.19 3.46
N SER A 463 -4.38 6.39 3.04
CA SER A 463 -5.78 6.51 3.46
C SER A 463 -6.07 5.95 4.85
N GLY A 464 -5.13 5.21 5.45
CA GLY A 464 -5.36 4.55 6.73
C GLY A 464 -6.31 3.34 6.66
N SER A 465 -6.44 2.69 5.50
CA SER A 465 -7.27 1.50 5.33
C SER A 465 -6.64 0.29 6.01
N MET A 466 -7.38 -0.37 6.91
CA MET A 466 -7.01 -1.65 7.51
C MET A 466 -7.27 -2.80 6.53
N GLY A 467 -6.51 -3.91 6.67
CA GLY A 467 -6.61 -5.07 5.78
C GLY A 467 -5.85 -4.94 4.46
N TYR A 468 -5.08 -3.87 4.27
CA TYR A 468 -4.32 -3.59 3.04
C TYR A 468 -3.03 -4.43 2.92
N GLY A 469 -2.34 -4.67 4.03
CA GLY A 469 -0.95 -5.16 4.03
C GLY A 469 -0.76 -6.52 3.34
N LEU A 470 -1.62 -7.50 3.64
CA LEU A 470 -1.55 -8.84 3.03
C LEU A 470 -1.92 -8.83 1.54
N PRO A 471 -3.05 -8.23 1.08
CA PRO A 471 -3.35 -8.11 -0.34
C PRO A 471 -2.24 -7.39 -1.13
N ALA A 472 -1.68 -6.31 -0.59
CA ALA A 472 -0.56 -5.59 -1.21
C ALA A 472 0.69 -6.48 -1.36
N ALA A 473 1.00 -7.31 -0.35
CA ALA A 473 2.11 -8.25 -0.41
C ALA A 473 1.88 -9.33 -1.48
N ILE A 474 0.65 -9.84 -1.61
CA ILE A 474 0.31 -10.79 -2.67
C ILE A 474 0.54 -10.15 -4.04
N ALA A 475 0.03 -8.95 -4.29
CA ALA A 475 0.26 -8.24 -5.54
C ALA A 475 1.75 -7.99 -5.80
N ALA A 476 2.51 -7.60 -4.77
CA ALA A 476 3.96 -7.40 -4.87
C ALA A 476 4.69 -8.69 -5.27
N SER A 477 4.33 -9.83 -4.66
CA SER A 477 4.90 -11.13 -4.99
C SER A 477 4.53 -11.61 -6.39
N LEU A 478 3.32 -11.32 -6.87
CA LEU A 478 2.92 -11.63 -8.25
C LEU A 478 3.73 -10.83 -9.29
N VAL A 479 4.12 -9.60 -8.96
CA VAL A 479 4.93 -8.73 -9.83
C VAL A 479 6.42 -9.05 -9.74
N HIS A 480 6.93 -9.35 -8.54
CA HIS A 480 8.34 -9.56 -8.24
C HIS A 480 8.57 -10.95 -7.62
N ARG A 481 8.53 -11.98 -8.46
CA ARG A 481 8.66 -13.39 -8.04
C ARG A 481 10.02 -13.73 -7.41
N ASP A 482 11.03 -12.99 -7.75
CA ASP A 482 12.45 -13.17 -7.37
C ASP A 482 12.84 -12.41 -6.10
N ARG A 483 11.95 -11.56 -5.56
CA ARG A 483 12.24 -10.73 -4.39
C ARG A 483 11.45 -11.20 -3.17
N PRO A 484 12.07 -11.21 -1.98
CA PRO A 484 11.32 -11.43 -0.75
C PRO A 484 10.27 -10.32 -0.53
N VAL A 485 9.06 -10.74 -0.16
CA VAL A 485 7.95 -9.83 0.17
C VAL A 485 7.49 -10.12 1.60
N VAL A 486 7.47 -9.09 2.43
CA VAL A 486 7.10 -9.16 3.83
C VAL A 486 5.94 -8.21 4.12
N ALA A 487 4.82 -8.75 4.59
CA ALA A 487 3.68 -7.97 5.07
C ALA A 487 3.79 -7.77 6.58
N LEU A 488 3.76 -6.51 7.01
CA LEU A 488 3.61 -6.13 8.41
C LEU A 488 2.14 -5.78 8.64
N VAL A 489 1.44 -6.57 9.43
CA VAL A 489 0.01 -6.42 9.69
C VAL A 489 -0.28 -6.48 11.19
N GLY A 490 -1.23 -5.71 11.66
CA GLY A 490 -1.74 -5.85 13.03
C GLY A 490 -2.79 -6.97 13.10
N ASP A 491 -3.05 -7.50 14.27
CA ASP A 491 -4.08 -8.49 14.55
C ASP A 491 -5.46 -8.10 14.01
N GLY A 492 -5.92 -6.87 14.29
CA GLY A 492 -7.19 -6.37 13.78
C GLY A 492 -7.24 -6.25 12.25
N GLY A 493 -6.15 -5.81 11.61
CA GLY A 493 -6.07 -5.73 10.14
C GLY A 493 -5.95 -7.10 9.49
N MET A 494 -5.18 -8.01 10.09
CA MET A 494 -5.07 -9.40 9.64
C MET A 494 -6.41 -10.11 9.65
N ALA A 495 -7.21 -9.91 10.69
CA ALA A 495 -8.54 -10.51 10.78
C ALA A 495 -9.49 -10.06 9.64
N MET A 496 -9.29 -8.87 9.07
CA MET A 496 -10.09 -8.36 7.95
C MET A 496 -9.72 -8.99 6.60
N SER A 497 -8.48 -9.50 6.43
CA SER A 497 -7.98 -9.99 5.14
C SER A 497 -7.36 -11.39 5.19
N MET A 498 -7.41 -12.10 6.32
CA MET A 498 -6.74 -13.39 6.50
C MET A 498 -7.18 -14.46 5.49
N ALA A 499 -8.39 -14.39 4.96
CA ALA A 499 -8.86 -15.29 3.91
C ALA A 499 -7.98 -15.24 2.64
N GLU A 500 -7.29 -14.13 2.39
CA GLU A 500 -6.39 -13.97 1.25
C GLU A 500 -5.09 -14.78 1.38
N ILE A 501 -4.83 -15.40 2.52
CA ILE A 501 -3.75 -16.40 2.64
C ILE A 501 -3.99 -17.53 1.61
N GLU A 502 -5.25 -17.98 1.44
CA GLU A 502 -5.60 -18.97 0.42
C GLU A 502 -5.29 -18.44 -1.00
N THR A 503 -5.63 -17.19 -1.27
CA THR A 503 -5.28 -16.54 -2.55
C THR A 503 -3.76 -16.57 -2.78
N ALA A 504 -2.96 -16.24 -1.76
CA ALA A 504 -1.50 -16.31 -1.85
C ALA A 504 -1.01 -17.73 -2.18
N VAL A 505 -1.57 -18.74 -1.52
CA VAL A 505 -1.19 -20.15 -1.72
C VAL A 505 -1.59 -20.63 -3.12
N ARG A 506 -2.83 -20.39 -3.53
CA ARG A 506 -3.37 -20.80 -4.85
C ARG A 506 -2.62 -20.12 -6.00
N GLU A 507 -2.30 -18.85 -5.87
CA GLU A 507 -1.56 -18.08 -6.88
C GLU A 507 -0.04 -18.29 -6.80
N GLN A 508 0.42 -19.10 -5.85
CA GLN A 508 1.86 -19.31 -5.58
C GLN A 508 2.59 -17.96 -5.34
N ALA A 509 1.91 -17.02 -4.71
CA ALA A 509 2.49 -15.76 -4.30
C ALA A 509 3.24 -16.00 -2.98
N ARG A 510 4.56 -15.97 -3.03
CA ARG A 510 5.42 -16.20 -1.87
C ARG A 510 5.47 -14.94 -1.00
N VAL A 511 4.77 -14.97 0.12
CA VAL A 511 4.72 -13.85 1.07
C VAL A 511 5.03 -14.30 2.50
N ILE A 512 5.74 -13.47 3.26
CA ILE A 512 5.96 -13.64 4.70
C ILE A 512 5.09 -12.63 5.41
N VAL A 513 4.12 -13.10 6.19
CA VAL A 513 3.19 -12.25 6.92
C VAL A 513 3.60 -12.22 8.39
N LEU A 514 3.98 -11.06 8.89
CA LEU A 514 4.26 -10.81 10.30
C LEU A 514 3.05 -10.17 10.94
N VAL A 515 2.36 -10.92 11.80
CA VAL A 515 1.19 -10.44 12.52
C VAL A 515 1.63 -9.88 13.87
N PHE A 516 1.56 -8.58 14.03
CA PHE A 516 1.81 -7.85 15.27
C PHE A 516 0.56 -7.95 16.16
N ASP A 517 0.54 -8.94 17.02
CA ASP A 517 -0.62 -9.26 17.87
C ASP A 517 -0.41 -8.74 19.30
N ASN A 518 -1.09 -7.65 19.62
CA ASN A 518 -1.19 -7.11 20.98
C ASN A 518 -2.63 -7.20 21.53
N GLU A 519 -3.50 -7.98 20.87
CA GLU A 519 -4.91 -8.21 21.22
C GLU A 519 -5.71 -6.90 21.37
N ARG A 520 -5.36 -5.84 20.60
CA ARG A 520 -5.97 -4.52 20.73
C ARG A 520 -5.99 -3.73 19.43
N PHE A 521 -7.02 -2.89 19.29
CA PHE A 521 -6.94 -1.74 18.38
C PHE A 521 -6.04 -0.64 18.98
N GLY A 522 -4.72 -0.88 18.98
CA GLY A 522 -3.72 -0.08 19.70
C GLY A 522 -3.74 1.42 19.36
N THR A 523 -4.00 1.79 18.10
CA THR A 523 -4.14 3.19 17.68
C THR A 523 -5.32 3.88 18.39
N ILE A 524 -6.46 3.21 18.47
CA ILE A 524 -7.66 3.77 19.12
C ILE A 524 -7.45 3.86 20.63
N ARG A 525 -6.86 2.81 21.22
CA ARG A 525 -6.48 2.80 22.65
C ARG A 525 -5.59 4.00 23.00
N MET A 526 -4.52 4.22 22.23
CA MET A 526 -3.63 5.37 22.40
C MET A 526 -4.39 6.70 22.39
N TRP A 527 -5.32 6.88 21.44
CA TRP A 527 -6.10 8.13 21.35
C TRP A 527 -7.06 8.31 22.51
N GLN A 528 -7.69 7.24 23.00
CA GLN A 528 -8.54 7.29 24.19
C GLN A 528 -7.75 7.70 25.43
N GLU A 529 -6.55 7.14 25.61
CA GLU A 529 -5.64 7.52 26.71
C GLU A 529 -5.23 8.99 26.62
N ARG A 530 -4.81 9.46 25.44
CA ARG A 530 -4.44 10.87 25.23
C ARG A 530 -5.57 11.86 25.48
N ARG A 531 -6.82 11.44 25.27
CA ARG A 531 -8.01 12.25 25.57
C ARG A 531 -8.43 12.19 27.04
N GLY A 532 -7.75 11.39 27.86
CA GLY A 532 -8.05 11.24 29.28
C GLY A 532 -9.30 10.40 29.58
N THR A 533 -9.88 9.72 28.58
CA THR A 533 -11.05 8.85 28.79
C THR A 533 -10.69 7.46 29.30
N GLY A 534 -9.46 7.01 29.10
CA GLY A 534 -8.78 5.84 29.69
C GLY A 534 -9.48 4.46 29.73
N GLN A 535 -10.76 4.38 29.34
CA GLN A 535 -11.60 3.20 29.59
C GLN A 535 -11.46 2.07 28.57
N GLY A 536 -10.71 2.24 27.48
CA GLY A 536 -10.50 1.20 26.47
C GLY A 536 -11.76 0.69 25.78
N VAL A 537 -12.77 1.56 25.59
CA VAL A 537 -14.05 1.16 24.99
C VAL A 537 -13.85 0.64 23.58
N ALA A 538 -14.29 -0.58 23.32
CA ALA A 538 -14.24 -1.28 22.02
C ALA A 538 -12.82 -1.42 21.44
N THR A 539 -11.79 -1.44 22.27
CA THR A 539 -10.40 -1.59 21.82
C THR A 539 -9.79 -2.96 22.07
N GLU A 540 -10.39 -3.74 22.94
CA GLU A 540 -9.92 -5.08 23.27
C GLU A 540 -10.37 -6.09 22.22
N LEU A 541 -9.46 -6.95 21.77
CA LEU A 541 -9.71 -8.03 20.83
C LEU A 541 -9.58 -9.39 21.54
N GLY A 542 -10.27 -10.41 21.02
CA GLY A 542 -10.13 -11.79 21.48
C GLY A 542 -8.85 -12.43 20.95
N VAL A 543 -8.39 -13.46 21.65
CA VAL A 543 -7.22 -14.26 21.24
C VAL A 543 -7.52 -15.00 19.94
N VAL A 544 -6.65 -14.83 18.95
CA VAL A 544 -6.71 -15.53 17.65
C VAL A 544 -5.36 -16.18 17.36
N ASP A 545 -5.35 -17.47 17.06
CA ASP A 545 -4.14 -18.14 16.60
C ASP A 545 -3.96 -17.97 15.08
N PHE A 546 -3.32 -16.88 14.68
CA PHE A 546 -3.06 -16.61 13.26
C PHE A 546 -2.08 -17.60 12.62
N ALA A 547 -1.22 -18.26 13.40
CA ALA A 547 -0.35 -19.31 12.89
C ALA A 547 -1.15 -20.57 12.54
N ALA A 548 -2.12 -20.96 13.37
CA ALA A 548 -3.02 -22.06 13.06
C ALA A 548 -3.92 -21.74 11.85
N ILE A 549 -4.45 -20.52 11.74
CA ILE A 549 -5.20 -20.06 10.56
C ILE A 549 -4.35 -20.14 9.31
N GLY A 550 -3.09 -19.69 9.37
CA GLY A 550 -2.16 -19.81 8.25
C GLY A 550 -2.01 -21.24 7.75
N LYS A 551 -1.84 -22.19 8.67
CA LYS A 551 -1.77 -23.62 8.35
C LYS A 551 -3.06 -24.15 7.72
N ALA A 552 -4.22 -23.79 8.28
CA ALA A 552 -5.52 -24.20 7.78
C ALA A 552 -5.80 -23.71 6.34
N LEU A 553 -5.23 -22.55 5.96
CA LEU A 553 -5.34 -21.97 4.62
C LEU A 553 -4.19 -22.38 3.67
N GLY A 554 -3.35 -23.36 4.05
CA GLY A 554 -2.33 -23.94 3.20
C GLY A 554 -0.95 -23.28 3.27
N ALA A 555 -0.77 -22.22 4.06
CA ALA A 555 0.52 -21.62 4.31
C ALA A 555 1.27 -22.35 5.44
N ARG A 556 2.54 -21.99 5.67
CA ARG A 556 3.21 -22.32 6.92
C ARG A 556 2.77 -21.33 8.01
N GLY A 557 2.54 -21.82 9.24
CA GLY A 557 2.24 -20.99 10.39
C GLY A 557 3.26 -21.23 11.51
N VAL A 558 3.79 -20.14 12.09
CA VAL A 558 4.74 -20.17 13.20
C VAL A 558 4.30 -19.13 14.22
N ARG A 559 4.24 -19.51 15.51
CA ARG A 559 4.06 -18.56 16.60
C ARG A 559 5.41 -18.23 17.20
N VAL A 560 5.66 -16.98 17.46
CA VAL A 560 6.90 -16.44 18.06
C VAL A 560 6.51 -15.65 19.30
N GLU A 561 7.01 -16.06 20.45
CA GLU A 561 6.68 -15.50 21.75
C GLU A 561 7.87 -14.81 22.42
N ARG A 562 9.07 -14.95 21.87
CA ARG A 562 10.31 -14.38 22.40
C ARG A 562 11.22 -13.88 21.29
N ASP A 563 11.96 -12.83 21.53
CA ASP A 563 12.90 -12.23 20.57
C ASP A 563 13.88 -13.23 19.95
N ALA A 564 14.37 -14.20 20.75
CA ALA A 564 15.32 -15.21 20.28
C ALA A 564 14.75 -16.17 19.20
N GLU A 565 13.43 -16.30 19.11
CA GLU A 565 12.75 -17.19 18.17
C GLU A 565 12.53 -16.52 16.80
N LEU A 566 12.59 -15.19 16.75
CA LEU A 566 12.22 -14.40 15.58
C LEU A 566 13.18 -14.62 14.39
N GLU A 567 14.48 -14.49 14.61
CA GLU A 567 15.44 -14.63 13.49
C GLU A 567 15.45 -16.03 12.89
N PRO A 568 15.46 -17.13 13.66
CA PRO A 568 15.29 -18.48 13.11
C PRO A 568 14.01 -18.65 12.28
N ALA A 569 12.87 -18.13 12.78
CA ALA A 569 11.59 -18.21 12.07
C ALA A 569 11.64 -17.44 10.73
N LEU A 570 12.22 -16.25 10.70
CA LEU A 570 12.37 -15.43 9.48
C LEU A 570 13.32 -16.10 8.48
N ARG A 571 14.48 -16.61 8.92
CA ARG A 571 15.43 -17.29 8.03
C ARG A 571 14.81 -18.54 7.40
N GLN A 572 14.05 -19.29 8.17
CA GLN A 572 13.35 -20.45 7.66
C GLN A 572 12.25 -20.03 6.66
N ALA A 573 11.46 -18.99 6.94
CA ALA A 573 10.44 -18.47 6.03
C ALA A 573 11.05 -17.98 4.69
N LEU A 574 12.24 -17.38 4.75
CA LEU A 574 12.99 -16.95 3.56
C LEU A 574 13.54 -18.12 2.74
N ALA A 575 13.82 -19.26 3.35
CA ALA A 575 14.33 -20.45 2.67
C ALA A 575 13.20 -21.28 2.02
N GLU A 576 11.96 -21.14 2.49
CA GLU A 576 10.81 -21.89 1.97
C GLU A 576 10.22 -21.28 0.70
N GLU A 577 9.66 -22.10 -0.18
CA GLU A 577 9.01 -21.64 -1.42
C GLU A 577 7.52 -21.30 -1.26
N ARG A 578 6.95 -21.48 -0.07
CA ARG A 578 5.55 -21.21 0.22
C ARG A 578 5.37 -20.01 1.16
N SER A 579 4.19 -19.42 1.12
CA SER A 579 3.81 -18.35 2.05
C SER A 579 3.91 -18.81 3.51
N THR A 580 4.33 -17.90 4.38
CA THR A 580 4.49 -18.16 5.83
C THR A 580 3.79 -17.07 6.63
N VAL A 581 2.98 -17.47 7.61
CA VAL A 581 2.42 -16.58 8.63
C VAL A 581 3.24 -16.73 9.91
N ILE A 582 3.88 -15.65 10.33
CA ILE A 582 4.60 -15.55 11.60
C ILE A 582 3.73 -14.71 12.54
N HIS A 583 3.13 -15.37 13.52
CA HIS A 583 2.32 -14.75 14.54
C HIS A 583 3.23 -14.28 15.69
N LEU A 584 3.40 -12.98 15.83
CA LEU A 584 4.22 -12.35 16.88
C LEU A 584 3.33 -12.01 18.07
N ALA A 585 3.50 -12.72 19.18
CA ALA A 585 2.85 -12.36 20.43
C ALA A 585 3.57 -11.12 21.03
N LEU A 586 2.86 -10.01 21.14
CA LEU A 586 3.38 -8.76 21.70
C LEU A 586 2.79 -8.50 23.07
N ASP A 587 3.49 -7.69 23.86
CA ASP A 587 2.90 -7.14 25.06
C ASP A 587 1.74 -6.20 24.70
N ARG A 588 0.59 -6.38 25.36
CA ARG A 588 -0.62 -5.57 25.13
C ARG A 588 -0.40 -4.07 25.33
N ARG A 589 0.62 -3.70 26.10
CA ARG A 589 0.97 -2.30 26.37
C ARG A 589 1.58 -1.58 25.17
N TRP A 590 2.12 -2.27 24.16
CA TRP A 590 2.66 -1.65 22.97
C TRP A 590 1.55 -1.08 22.08
N VAL A 591 1.26 0.23 22.21
CA VAL A 591 0.23 0.93 21.41
C VAL A 591 0.81 1.83 20.33
N SER A 592 2.08 2.24 20.47
CA SER A 592 2.81 2.95 19.39
C SER A 592 4.33 2.94 19.68
N VAL A 593 5.11 3.38 18.69
CA VAL A 593 6.57 3.55 18.83
C VAL A 593 6.96 4.63 19.86
N ASP A 594 6.04 5.51 20.25
CA ASP A 594 6.26 6.62 21.19
C ASP A 594 5.50 6.44 22.50
N GLN A 595 4.67 5.42 22.64
CA GLN A 595 3.79 5.29 23.80
C GLN A 595 3.53 3.85 24.17
N VAL A 596 3.75 3.56 25.44
CA VAL A 596 3.29 2.36 26.12
C VAL A 596 2.00 2.68 26.86
N SER A 597 0.98 1.79 26.76
CA SER A 597 -0.29 1.97 27.48
C SER A 597 -0.09 1.97 29.00
N VAL A 598 -0.83 2.82 29.69
CA VAL A 598 -0.71 2.98 31.16
C VAL A 598 -1.62 2.04 31.96
N ASP A 599 -2.45 1.22 31.33
CA ASP A 599 -3.56 0.49 31.95
C ASP A 599 -3.20 -0.68 32.87
N GLU A 600 -1.94 -1.06 33.04
CA GLU A 600 -1.58 -2.25 33.81
C GLU A 600 -0.67 -1.98 35.03
N VAL A 601 -0.63 -0.75 35.49
CA VAL A 601 0.07 -0.43 36.75
C VAL A 601 -0.94 -0.15 37.84
N ALA A 602 -1.80 -1.07 38.17
CA ALA A 602 -2.41 -1.22 39.47
C ALA A 602 -3.66 -2.10 39.41
N VAL A 603 -3.52 -3.35 39.63
CA VAL A 603 -4.30 -4.07 40.69
C VAL A 603 -3.46 -5.29 41.04
N GLY A 604 -2.55 -5.14 41.98
CA GLY A 604 -1.96 -6.21 42.73
C GLY A 604 -2.66 -6.27 44.06
#